data_7f6251d3052cc1a8c5f3d0e6c3f5e392
#
_entry.id   7f6251d3052cc1a8c5f3d0e6c3f5e392
#
_cell.length_a   1.000
_cell.length_b   1.000
_cell.length_c   1.000
_cell.angle_alpha   90.00
_cell.angle_beta   90.00
_cell.angle_gamma   90.00
#
_symmetry.space_group_name_H-M   'P 1'
#
loop_
_entity.id
_entity.type
_entity.pdbx_description
1 polymer ?
#
loop_
_entity_poly.entity_id
_entity_poly.type
_entity_poly.pdbx_seq_one_letter_code
_entity_poly.pdbx_strand_id
1 'polypeptide(L)'
;MSDRPSNALMPNLLTPQDIEPNWQWEGKIPAWGHSSVDFEKRVDHDRLRRYRLGRTRQALKDSDCGTLLLFDVNNIRYVSATKIGEWERDKMCRFCLLTGDDAPYVWDFGSAAMHHKKHSDWLVPDHCRAGVVGMRGTI
;
A
#
# COMPACT_ATOMS: atom_id res chain seq x y z
N MET A 1 -18.55 -25.63 -34.69
CA MET A 1 -17.44 -25.50 -33.71
C MET A 1 -16.77 -24.19 -34.06
N SER A 2 -17.01 -23.20 -33.26
CA SER A 2 -16.40 -21.88 -33.44
C SER A 2 -15.02 -21.94 -32.82
N ASP A 3 -13.97 -21.87 -33.66
CA ASP A 3 -12.61 -21.66 -33.22
C ASP A 3 -12.54 -20.29 -32.53
N ARG A 4 -12.62 -20.28 -31.19
CA ARG A 4 -12.23 -19.12 -30.44
C ARG A 4 -10.73 -18.91 -30.68
N PRO A 5 -10.29 -17.72 -31.12
CA PRO A 5 -8.87 -17.43 -31.13
C PRO A 5 -8.38 -17.58 -29.67
N SER A 6 -7.41 -18.45 -29.47
CA SER A 6 -6.76 -18.57 -28.17
C SER A 6 -6.17 -17.22 -27.82
N ASN A 7 -6.80 -16.52 -26.88
CA ASN A 7 -6.30 -15.24 -26.41
C ASN A 7 -5.11 -15.51 -25.47
N ALA A 8 -3.97 -15.78 -26.07
CA ALA A 8 -2.73 -16.09 -25.39
C ALA A 8 -2.28 -14.96 -24.42
N LEU A 9 -2.82 -13.75 -24.61
CA LEU A 9 -2.51 -12.57 -23.80
C LEU A 9 -3.43 -12.44 -22.60
N MET A 10 -4.61 -13.09 -22.61
CA MET A 10 -5.58 -13.04 -21.50
C MET A 10 -6.24 -14.41 -21.31
N PRO A 11 -5.49 -15.42 -20.87
CA PRO A 11 -6.01 -16.81 -20.77
C PRO A 11 -7.15 -16.99 -19.77
N ASN A 12 -7.44 -15.99 -18.96
CA ASN A 12 -8.40 -16.07 -17.86
C ASN A 12 -9.47 -14.96 -17.92
N LEU A 13 -9.78 -14.47 -19.13
CA LEU A 13 -10.87 -13.50 -19.27
C LEU A 13 -12.21 -14.23 -19.06
N LEU A 14 -12.95 -13.83 -18.01
CA LEU A 14 -14.30 -14.31 -17.77
C LEU A 14 -15.23 -13.81 -18.88
N THR A 15 -15.97 -14.72 -19.46
CA THR A 15 -17.08 -14.40 -20.36
C THR A 15 -18.41 -14.48 -19.59
N PRO A 16 -19.50 -13.84 -20.07
CA PRO A 16 -20.81 -13.97 -19.42
C PRO A 16 -21.29 -15.41 -19.24
N GLN A 17 -20.80 -16.34 -20.07
CA GLN A 17 -21.14 -17.77 -19.99
C GLN A 17 -20.38 -18.50 -18.87
N ASP A 18 -19.31 -17.90 -18.39
CA ASP A 18 -18.52 -18.47 -17.29
C ASP A 18 -19.08 -18.07 -15.91
N ILE A 19 -20.13 -17.22 -15.89
CA ILE A 19 -20.78 -16.74 -14.66
C ILE A 19 -22.07 -17.53 -14.45
N GLU A 20 -22.08 -18.40 -13.46
CA GLU A 20 -23.29 -19.12 -13.03
C GLU A 20 -24.16 -18.24 -12.12
N PRO A 21 -25.50 -18.40 -12.12
CA PRO A 21 -26.40 -17.61 -11.28
C PRO A 21 -26.11 -17.69 -9.78
N ASN A 22 -25.55 -18.80 -9.32
CA ASN A 22 -25.18 -19.04 -7.92
C ASN A 22 -23.66 -19.12 -7.74
N TRP A 23 -22.92 -18.47 -8.64
CA TRP A 23 -21.47 -18.49 -8.58
C TRP A 23 -20.94 -17.92 -7.26
N GLN A 24 -20.10 -18.69 -6.60
CA GLN A 24 -19.37 -18.26 -5.41
C GLN A 24 -17.88 -18.22 -5.73
N TRP A 25 -17.24 -17.16 -5.28
CA TRP A 25 -15.80 -17.01 -5.46
C TRP A 25 -15.05 -18.04 -4.59
N GLU A 26 -14.51 -19.05 -5.23
CA GLU A 26 -13.70 -20.08 -4.57
C GLU A 26 -12.17 -19.82 -4.67
N GLY A 27 -11.77 -18.70 -5.19
CA GLY A 27 -10.36 -18.36 -5.41
C GLY A 27 -9.69 -19.13 -6.53
N LYS A 28 -10.47 -19.87 -7.34
CA LYS A 28 -9.94 -20.70 -8.44
C LYS A 28 -9.82 -19.96 -9.78
N ILE A 29 -10.59 -18.91 -9.94
CA ILE A 29 -10.61 -18.13 -11.18
C ILE A 29 -9.74 -16.90 -10.97
N PRO A 30 -8.60 -16.76 -11.67
CA PRO A 30 -7.79 -15.57 -11.53
C PRO A 30 -8.54 -14.36 -12.06
N ALA A 31 -8.83 -13.42 -11.19
CA ALA A 31 -9.37 -12.13 -11.58
C ALA A 31 -8.23 -11.23 -12.04
N TRP A 32 -8.34 -10.73 -13.27
CA TRP A 32 -7.42 -9.73 -13.79
C TRP A 32 -7.94 -8.34 -13.42
N GLY A 33 -7.15 -7.59 -12.68
CA GLY A 33 -7.51 -6.23 -12.31
C GLY A 33 -6.95 -5.80 -10.96
N HIS A 34 -7.31 -4.61 -10.54
CA HIS A 34 -6.77 -3.98 -9.34
C HIS A 34 -7.13 -4.69 -8.02
N SER A 35 -8.14 -5.52 -8.02
CA SER A 35 -8.63 -6.28 -6.87
C SER A 35 -8.25 -7.76 -6.90
N SER A 36 -7.39 -8.18 -7.82
CA SER A 36 -6.98 -9.57 -7.93
C SER A 36 -6.07 -9.97 -6.76
N VAL A 37 -6.59 -10.75 -5.85
CA VAL A 37 -5.83 -11.31 -4.71
C VAL A 37 -4.72 -12.25 -5.20
N ASP A 38 -4.96 -13.00 -6.28
CA ASP A 38 -3.97 -13.93 -6.82
C ASP A 38 -2.77 -13.21 -7.43
N PHE A 39 -2.97 -12.01 -7.96
CA PHE A 39 -1.88 -11.18 -8.44
C PHE A 39 -1.00 -10.70 -7.28
N GLU A 40 -1.60 -10.31 -6.19
CA GLU A 40 -0.89 -9.84 -4.99
C GLU A 40 -0.07 -10.95 -4.34
N LYS A 41 -0.55 -12.19 -4.32
CA LYS A 41 0.19 -13.35 -3.78
C LYS A 41 1.50 -13.67 -4.50
N ARG A 42 1.69 -13.17 -5.72
CA ARG A 42 2.95 -13.36 -6.48
C ARG A 42 4.07 -12.44 -6.03
N VAL A 43 3.76 -11.43 -5.24
CA VAL A 43 4.73 -10.45 -4.75
C VAL A 43 5.07 -10.75 -3.31
N ASP A 44 6.33 -10.98 -3.02
CA ASP A 44 6.83 -11.00 -1.64
C ASP A 44 6.87 -9.56 -1.09
N HIS A 45 5.76 -9.16 -0.49
CA HIS A 45 5.59 -7.81 0.05
C HIS A 45 6.53 -7.54 1.22
N ASP A 46 6.88 -8.53 2.03
CA ASP A 46 7.80 -8.37 3.15
C ASP A 46 9.21 -8.09 2.69
N ARG A 47 9.67 -8.84 1.70
CA ARG A 47 10.95 -8.58 1.05
C ARG A 47 10.98 -7.19 0.41
N LEU A 48 9.90 -6.81 -0.28
CA LEU A 48 9.79 -5.51 -0.94
C LEU A 48 9.84 -4.35 0.07
N ARG A 49 9.13 -4.46 1.20
CA ARG A 49 9.14 -3.48 2.29
C ARG A 49 10.54 -3.31 2.87
N ARG A 50 11.17 -4.43 3.26
CA ARG A 50 12.54 -4.42 3.80
C ARG A 50 13.55 -3.82 2.82
N TYR A 51 13.46 -4.17 1.55
CA TYR A 51 14.33 -3.64 0.51
C TYR A 51 14.18 -2.12 0.35
N ARG A 52 12.95 -1.62 0.26
CA ARG A 52 12.68 -0.19 0.09
C ARG A 52 13.16 0.63 1.29
N LEU A 53 12.80 0.19 2.49
CA LEU A 53 13.21 0.86 3.72
C LEU A 53 14.73 0.82 3.90
N GLY A 54 15.37 -0.32 3.62
CA GLY A 54 16.82 -0.46 3.68
C GLY A 54 17.55 0.47 2.72
N ARG A 55 17.06 0.60 1.48
CA ARG A 55 17.62 1.57 0.52
C ARG A 55 17.50 3.01 0.99
N THR A 56 16.34 3.36 1.56
CA THR A 56 16.14 4.72 2.07
C THR A 56 17.06 5.03 3.24
N ARG A 57 17.21 4.08 4.17
CA ARG A 57 18.16 4.22 5.30
C ARG A 57 19.61 4.35 4.82
N GLN A 58 19.98 3.56 3.83
CA GLN A 58 21.33 3.67 3.26
C GLN A 58 21.54 5.04 2.62
N ALA A 59 20.60 5.51 1.81
CA ALA A 59 20.68 6.83 1.21
C ALA A 59 20.73 7.96 2.27
N LEU A 60 20.00 7.80 3.38
CA LEU A 60 20.04 8.75 4.49
C LEU A 60 21.41 8.75 5.17
N LYS A 61 22.01 7.58 5.39
CA LYS A 61 23.36 7.44 5.97
C LYS A 61 24.44 8.02 5.06
N ASP A 62 24.27 7.90 3.74
CA ASP A 62 25.22 8.40 2.74
C ASP A 62 25.05 9.91 2.50
N SER A 63 24.04 10.54 3.10
CA SER A 63 23.79 11.98 3.03
C SER A 63 24.23 12.69 4.31
N ASP A 64 24.34 14.02 4.26
CA ASP A 64 24.58 14.85 5.44
C ASP A 64 23.33 15.07 6.32
N CYS A 65 22.22 14.38 6.00
CA CYS A 65 20.94 14.51 6.68
C CYS A 65 20.78 13.42 7.74
N GLY A 66 20.41 13.78 8.97
CA GLY A 66 20.09 12.83 10.03
C GLY A 66 18.65 12.33 9.99
N THR A 67 17.79 13.02 9.26
CA THR A 67 16.34 12.81 9.28
C THR A 67 15.72 13.12 7.92
N LEU A 68 14.68 12.37 7.56
CA LEU A 68 13.94 12.54 6.34
C LEU A 68 12.46 12.78 6.67
N LEU A 69 11.94 13.95 6.28
CA LEU A 69 10.52 14.29 6.39
C LEU A 69 9.87 14.26 5.01
N LEU A 70 8.90 13.40 4.82
CA LEU A 70 8.27 13.09 3.55
C LEU A 70 6.83 13.57 3.52
N PHE A 71 6.47 14.31 2.46
CA PHE A 71 5.11 14.79 2.19
C PHE A 71 4.55 14.26 0.87
N ASP A 72 5.40 13.75 -0.01
CA ASP A 72 4.95 13.15 -1.27
C ASP A 72 4.40 11.75 -1.04
N VAL A 73 3.23 11.48 -1.60
CA VAL A 73 2.50 10.22 -1.44
C VAL A 73 3.31 8.99 -1.87
N ASN A 74 4.07 9.10 -2.95
CA ASN A 74 4.85 7.98 -3.45
C ASN A 74 6.06 7.71 -2.55
N ASN A 75 6.69 8.76 -2.04
CA ASN A 75 7.81 8.64 -1.11
C ASN A 75 7.35 8.08 0.24
N ILE A 76 6.21 8.55 0.78
CA ILE A 76 5.61 7.97 1.98
C ILE A 76 5.32 6.49 1.77
N ARG A 77 4.65 6.15 0.66
CA ARG A 77 4.34 4.76 0.32
C ARG A 77 5.60 3.92 0.10
N TYR A 78 6.65 4.49 -0.46
CA TYR A 78 7.91 3.79 -0.65
C TYR A 78 8.54 3.37 0.68
N VAL A 79 8.55 4.27 1.67
CA VAL A 79 9.18 4.05 2.98
C VAL A 79 8.29 3.23 3.93
N SER A 80 7.01 3.57 4.00
CA SER A 80 6.08 2.99 5.00
C SER A 80 5.23 1.84 4.46
N ALA A 81 5.15 1.68 3.14
CA ALA A 81 4.23 0.76 2.45
C ALA A 81 2.75 0.97 2.79
N THR A 82 2.37 2.19 3.21
CA THR A 82 0.99 2.53 3.53
C THR A 82 0.29 3.24 2.38
N LYS A 83 -1.04 3.09 2.30
CA LYS A 83 -1.91 3.78 1.34
C LYS A 83 -3.26 4.05 1.99
N ILE A 84 -3.86 5.21 1.73
CA ILE A 84 -5.13 5.66 2.33
C ILE A 84 -6.14 6.26 1.33
N GLY A 85 -6.17 5.87 0.12
CA GLY A 85 -7.13 6.40 -0.85
C GLY A 85 -6.91 7.88 -1.19
N GLU A 86 -7.99 8.64 -1.39
CA GLU A 86 -7.93 10.01 -1.95
C GLU A 86 -7.22 11.04 -1.08
N TRP A 87 -7.31 10.89 0.23
CA TRP A 87 -6.69 11.81 1.20
C TRP A 87 -5.16 11.69 1.25
N GLU A 88 -4.60 10.73 0.57
CA GLU A 88 -3.14 10.51 0.56
C GLU A 88 -2.32 11.67 -0.01
N ARG A 89 -2.96 12.58 -0.75
CA ARG A 89 -2.30 13.75 -1.36
C ARG A 89 -2.33 15.00 -0.46
N ASP A 90 -3.11 14.97 0.61
CA ASP A 90 -3.18 16.09 1.55
C ASP A 90 -1.97 16.10 2.47
N LYS A 91 -1.05 17.02 2.20
CA LYS A 91 0.21 17.17 2.95
C LYS A 91 0.01 17.59 4.41
N MET A 92 -1.15 18.15 4.76
CA MET A 92 -1.47 18.50 6.13
C MET A 92 -1.94 17.30 6.94
N CYS A 93 -2.55 16.33 6.25
CA CYS A 93 -3.07 15.13 6.89
C CYS A 93 -2.06 13.99 6.92
N ARG A 94 -1.20 13.94 5.91
CA ARG A 94 -0.32 12.81 5.70
C ARG A 94 1.13 13.23 5.51
N PHE A 95 1.99 12.69 6.35
CA PHE A 95 3.44 12.82 6.23
C PHE A 95 4.14 11.65 6.95
N CYS A 96 5.39 11.46 6.65
CA CYS A 96 6.20 10.39 7.23
C CYS A 96 7.56 10.94 7.66
N LEU A 97 8.02 10.54 8.82
CA LEU A 97 9.34 10.86 9.37
C LEU A 97 10.16 9.58 9.48
N LEU A 98 11.38 9.62 8.98
CA LEU A 98 12.38 8.57 9.13
C LEU A 98 13.65 9.16 9.73
N THR A 99 14.12 8.62 10.85
CA THR A 99 15.35 9.03 11.53
C THR A 99 16.29 7.84 11.63
N GLY A 100 17.50 7.97 11.09
CA GLY A 100 18.53 6.95 11.22
C GLY A 100 18.05 5.54 10.90
N ASP A 101 18.23 4.63 11.83
CA ASP A 101 17.83 3.21 11.71
C ASP A 101 16.45 2.91 12.33
N ASP A 102 15.74 3.92 12.82
CA ASP A 102 14.43 3.76 13.46
C ASP A 102 13.35 3.32 12.44
N ALA A 103 12.25 2.79 12.97
CA ALA A 103 11.08 2.51 12.15
C ALA A 103 10.39 3.82 11.73
N PRO A 104 9.80 3.90 10.53
CA PRO A 104 9.16 5.11 10.08
C PRO A 104 7.97 5.50 10.96
N TYR A 105 7.86 6.78 11.28
CA TYR A 105 6.69 7.39 11.90
C TYR A 105 5.75 7.86 10.80
N VAL A 106 4.49 7.48 10.87
CA VAL A 106 3.47 7.83 9.87
C VAL A 106 2.37 8.61 10.54
N TRP A 107 2.11 9.81 10.06
CA TRP A 107 0.94 10.58 10.41
C TRP A 107 -0.06 10.48 9.27
N ASP A 108 -1.25 10.04 9.63
CA ASP A 108 -2.37 9.94 8.75
C ASP A 108 -3.61 10.49 9.42
N PHE A 109 -4.61 10.76 8.65
CA PHE A 109 -5.87 11.20 9.19
C PHE A 109 -6.48 10.12 10.15
N GLY A 110 -7.12 10.55 11.21
CA GLY A 110 -7.42 9.75 12.41
C GLY A 110 -7.81 8.28 12.19
N SER A 111 -8.84 8.00 11.38
CA SER A 111 -9.27 6.62 11.12
C SER A 111 -8.24 5.80 10.33
N ALA A 112 -7.46 6.44 9.45
CA ALA A 112 -6.39 5.78 8.72
C ALA A 112 -5.21 5.43 9.63
N ALA A 113 -4.85 6.32 10.57
CA ALA A 113 -3.83 6.02 11.58
C ALA A 113 -4.22 4.81 12.42
N MET A 114 -5.49 4.73 12.85
CA MET A 114 -6.03 3.57 13.57
C MET A 114 -6.05 2.30 12.74
N HIS A 115 -6.35 2.42 11.45
CA HIS A 115 -6.29 1.30 10.52
C HIS A 115 -4.86 0.76 10.41
N HIS A 116 -3.88 1.63 10.19
CA HIS A 116 -2.47 1.23 10.14
C HIS A 116 -2.01 0.56 11.43
N LYS A 117 -2.37 1.14 12.57
CA LYS A 117 -2.05 0.57 13.89
C LYS A 117 -2.56 -0.86 14.06
N LYS A 118 -3.72 -1.19 13.48
CA LYS A 118 -4.36 -2.50 13.62
C LYS A 118 -3.97 -3.52 12.56
N HIS A 119 -3.66 -3.07 11.35
CA HIS A 119 -3.57 -3.93 10.17
C HIS A 119 -2.23 -3.87 9.44
N SER A 120 -1.31 -3.00 9.85
CA SER A 120 0.02 -2.91 9.27
C SER A 120 1.04 -3.48 10.25
N ASP A 121 1.13 -4.79 10.33
CA ASP A 121 2.00 -5.54 11.24
C ASP A 121 3.51 -5.29 11.03
N TRP A 122 3.86 -4.72 9.87
CA TRP A 122 5.22 -4.29 9.56
C TRP A 122 5.59 -2.90 10.11
N LEU A 123 4.63 -2.16 10.67
CA LEU A 123 4.85 -0.86 11.31
C LEU A 123 4.83 -1.02 12.83
N VAL A 124 5.56 -0.13 13.50
CA VAL A 124 5.46 -0.02 14.96
C VAL A 124 4.13 0.67 15.30
N PRO A 125 3.23 0.06 16.09
CA PRO A 125 1.90 0.62 16.36
C PRO A 125 1.92 2.05 16.89
N ASP A 126 2.86 2.38 17.77
CA ASP A 126 2.97 3.73 18.36
C ASP A 126 3.58 4.77 17.40
N HIS A 127 4.11 4.33 16.27
CA HIS A 127 4.57 5.19 15.19
C HIS A 127 3.43 5.56 14.21
N CYS A 128 2.27 4.92 14.31
CA CYS A 128 1.09 5.27 13.54
C CYS A 128 0.26 6.30 14.31
N ARG A 129 0.34 7.55 13.89
CA ARG A 129 -0.21 8.70 14.63
C ARG A 129 -1.27 9.44 13.81
N ALA A 130 -2.26 10.00 14.50
CA ALA A 130 -3.21 10.88 13.87
C ALA A 130 -2.54 12.21 13.47
N GLY A 131 -2.69 12.57 12.20
CA GLY A 131 -2.30 13.88 11.69
C GLY A 131 -3.41 14.91 11.86
N VAL A 132 -3.08 16.16 11.66
CA VAL A 132 -4.05 17.26 11.67
C VAL A 132 -4.89 17.23 10.41
N VAL A 133 -6.19 17.27 10.54
CA VAL A 133 -7.14 17.31 9.44
C VAL A 133 -7.54 18.77 9.19
N GLY A 134 -6.65 19.59 8.73
CA GLY A 134 -6.92 20.96 8.26
C GLY A 134 -8.18 21.62 8.84
N MET A 135 -9.16 21.91 7.99
CA MET A 135 -10.42 22.58 8.40
C MET A 135 -11.42 21.70 9.18
N ARG A 136 -11.14 20.43 9.42
CA ARG A 136 -12.05 19.52 10.14
C ARG A 136 -11.73 19.36 11.62
N GLY A 137 -10.81 20.14 12.14
CA GLY A 137 -10.42 20.11 13.54
C GLY A 137 -9.51 18.95 13.92
N THR A 138 -8.89 19.09 15.07
CA THR A 138 -8.15 18.01 15.74
C THR A 138 -9.15 17.08 16.41
N ILE A 139 -9.01 15.80 16.15
CA ILE A 139 -9.70 14.77 16.94
C ILE A 139 -8.77 14.35 18.07
#